data_3955c8b3c774980d31a0bebcefce7f2c
#
_entry.id   3955c8b3c774980d31a0bebcefce7f2c
#
_cell.length_a   1.000
_cell.length_b   1.000
_cell.length_c   1.000
_cell.angle_alpha   90.00
_cell.angle_beta   90.00
_cell.angle_gamma   90.00
#
_symmetry.space_group_name_H-M   'P 1'
#
loop_
_entity.id
_entity.type
_entity.pdbx_description
1 polymer ?
#
loop_
_entity_poly.entity_id
_entity_poly.type
_entity_poly.pdbx_seq_one_letter_code
_entity_poly.pdbx_strand_id
1 'polypeptide(L)' 'MVRATEYLYVVRDDEILHGEPIIRGTRTPVRAIILA' A
#
# COMPACT_ATOMS: atom_id res chain seq x y z
N MET A 1 4.70 -6.82 -8.29
CA MET A 1 4.30 -8.01 -7.52
C MET A 1 3.79 -7.58 -6.15
N VAL A 2 2.60 -8.01 -5.79
CA VAL A 2 2.00 -7.65 -4.50
C VAL A 2 2.68 -8.40 -3.37
N ARG A 3 3.05 -7.67 -2.32
CA ARG A 3 3.70 -8.26 -1.14
C ARG A 3 2.88 -7.95 0.10
N ALA A 4 2.61 -8.98 0.91
CA ALA A 4 1.92 -8.80 2.17
C ALA A 4 2.81 -8.04 3.17
N THR A 5 2.16 -7.32 4.08
CA THR A 5 2.83 -6.67 5.20
C THR A 5 2.29 -7.27 6.50
N GLU A 6 2.74 -6.76 7.64
CA GLU A 6 2.22 -7.17 8.94
C GLU A 6 0.76 -6.76 9.16
N TYR A 7 0.24 -5.85 8.32
CA TYR A 7 -1.14 -5.38 8.39
C TYR A 7 -1.99 -6.06 7.32
N LEU A 8 -3.15 -6.57 7.70
CA LEU A 8 -4.01 -7.35 6.80
C LEU A 8 -4.42 -6.58 5.54
N TYR A 9 -4.74 -5.31 5.67
CA TYR A 9 -5.23 -4.49 4.57
C TYR A 9 -4.18 -3.60 3.93
N VAL A 10 -2.94 -3.77 4.33
CA VAL A 10 -1.82 -3.00 3.77
C VAL A 10 -0.89 -3.94 3.02
N VAL A 11 -0.63 -3.61 1.77
CA VAL A 11 0.27 -4.39 0.92
C VAL A 11 1.25 -3.46 0.22
N ARG A 12 2.26 -4.04 -0.41
CA ARG A 12 3.20 -3.32 -1.26
C ARG A 12 3.18 -3.95 -2.64
N ASP A 13 3.22 -3.13 -3.66
CA ASP A 13 3.32 -3.58 -5.05
C ASP A 13 4.39 -2.76 -5.74
N ASP A 14 5.43 -3.41 -6.22
CA ASP A 14 6.57 -2.75 -6.85
C ASP A 14 6.15 -1.91 -8.07
N GLU A 15 5.02 -2.26 -8.69
CA GLU A 15 4.49 -1.55 -9.85
C GLU A 15 3.62 -0.35 -9.48
N ILE A 16 3.32 -0.19 -8.21
CA ILE A 16 2.50 0.91 -7.71
C ILE A 16 3.32 1.72 -6.72
N LEU A 17 3.50 3.02 -7.02
CA LEU A 17 4.19 3.96 -6.15
C LEU A 17 5.56 3.45 -5.67
N HIS A 18 6.27 2.72 -6.55
CA HIS A 18 7.62 2.21 -6.26
C HIS A 18 7.69 1.33 -5.01
N GLY A 19 6.61 0.62 -4.70
CA GLY A 19 6.59 -0.29 -3.57
C GLY A 19 6.21 0.35 -2.24
N GLU A 20 5.67 1.56 -2.24
CA GLU A 20 5.15 2.16 -1.01
C GLU A 20 3.98 1.36 -0.47
N PRO A 21 3.78 1.34 0.86
CA PRO A 21 2.60 0.70 1.44
C PRO A 21 1.31 1.33 0.92
N ILE A 22 0.41 0.49 0.45
CA ILE A 22 -0.88 0.93 -0.09
C ILE A 22 -1.99 0.10 0.54
N ILE A 23 -3.21 0.60 0.42
CA ILE A 23 -4.40 -0.13 0.86
C ILE A 23 -4.67 -1.24 -0.16
N ARG A 24 -4.87 -2.45 0.33
CA ARG A 24 -5.11 -3.64 -0.49
C ARG A 24 -6.22 -3.39 -1.51
N GLY A 25 -5.96 -3.75 -2.75
CA GLY A 25 -6.92 -3.61 -3.83
C GLY A 25 -7.06 -2.21 -4.38
N THR A 26 -6.26 -1.25 -3.92
CA THR A 26 -6.28 0.13 -4.38
C THR A 26 -4.88 0.61 -4.70
N ARG A 27 -4.78 1.83 -5.22
CA ARG A 27 -3.50 2.53 -5.42
C ARG A 27 -3.30 3.63 -4.38
N THR A 28 -4.12 3.64 -3.32
CA THR A 28 -4.09 4.67 -2.29
C THR A 28 -2.95 4.41 -1.31
N PRO A 29 -1.95 5.28 -1.20
CA PRO A 29 -0.89 5.07 -0.22
C PRO A 29 -1.40 5.29 1.20
N VAL A 30 -0.86 4.50 2.12
CA VAL A 30 -1.23 4.61 3.54
C VAL A 30 -0.93 6.02 4.07
N ARG A 31 0.16 6.62 3.63
CA ARG A 31 0.53 7.98 4.06
C ARG A 31 -0.53 9.02 3.72
N ALA A 32 -1.27 8.84 2.62
CA ALA A 32 -2.31 9.79 2.24
C ALA A 32 -3.49 9.77 3.21
N ILE A 33 -3.78 8.61 3.78
CA ILE A 33 -4.84 8.45 4.77
C ILE A 33 -4.45 9.09 6.09
N ILE A 34 -3.19 8.94 6.49
CA ILE A 34 -2.69 9.51 7.73
C ILE A 34 -2.71 11.03 7.71
N LEU A 35 -2.48 11.61 6.55
CA LEU A 35 -2.45 13.07 6.40
C LEU A 35 -3.83 13.70 6.26
N ALA A 36 -4.84 12.89 6.03
CA ALA A 36 -6.20 13.38 5.82
C ALA A 36 -6.86 13.87 7.12
#